data_39a9f4fb27abe67f909a5526655c3797
#
_entry.id   39a9f4fb27abe67f909a5526655c3797
#
_cell.length_a   1.000
_cell.length_b   1.000
_cell.length_c   1.000
_cell.angle_alpha   90.00
_cell.angle_beta   90.00
_cell.angle_gamma   90.00
#
_symmetry.space_group_name_H-M   'P 1'
#
loop_
_entity.id
_entity.type
_entity.pdbx_description
1 polymer ?
#
loop_
_entity_poly.entity_id
_entity_poly.type
_entity_poly.pdbx_seq_one_letter_code
_entity_poly.pdbx_strand_id
1 'polypeptide(L)'
;MENEVVNTRLLSVYRGRINAVIDYIEKHIDESLTLEELSQVANFSKFHFHRIFFAMTGERLYEFIQRLRIQKGAMLLSNRSDLSITDIALECGFSGSAAFSRRFRAVFQKTPSQWRKDYHALSNFDQDHCKMDQAQSNAWKDKIPPILYNYDILREKRRTTMNEENRKVTIKTFPTMTAAYVRYMGPYKGNAKLFESLFSKLCAWAEPRGLLKSPKAQFLIIYHDDPEITAEEKLRVSVCVTVAPETAVDGEIGKMEIAAGTYASAYFELGDDEYQQAWDWVYGVWLPSSGYVPDDRPCFELYPPAEKDRTDGKTPVEICIPVKPV
;
A
#
# COMPACT_ATOMS: atom_id res chain seq x y z
N MET A 1 -13.22 -3.44 28.15
CA MET A 1 -12.26 -4.52 28.51
C MET A 1 -12.34 -5.71 27.56
N GLU A 2 -13.47 -6.41 27.36
CA GLU A 2 -13.54 -7.54 26.41
C GLU A 2 -13.22 -7.13 24.97
N ASN A 3 -13.77 -6.04 24.47
CA ASN A 3 -13.49 -5.53 23.12
C ASN A 3 -12.02 -5.09 22.91
N GLU A 4 -11.34 -4.60 23.93
CA GLU A 4 -9.92 -4.22 23.84
C GLU A 4 -9.00 -5.44 23.79
N VAL A 5 -9.32 -6.49 24.54
CA VAL A 5 -8.56 -7.76 24.54
C VAL A 5 -8.72 -8.47 23.20
N VAL A 6 -9.94 -8.50 22.64
CA VAL A 6 -10.20 -9.06 21.31
C VAL A 6 -9.43 -8.28 20.22
N ASN A 7 -9.48 -6.94 20.25
CA ASN A 7 -8.76 -6.09 19.32
C ASN A 7 -7.24 -6.30 19.37
N THR A 8 -6.67 -6.47 20.56
CA THR A 8 -5.24 -6.72 20.74
C THR A 8 -4.84 -8.08 20.16
N ARG A 9 -5.66 -9.09 20.33
CA ARG A 9 -5.42 -10.45 19.80
C ARG A 9 -5.47 -10.47 18.26
N LEU A 10 -6.44 -9.78 17.67
CA LEU A 10 -6.58 -9.70 16.20
C LEU A 10 -5.43 -8.95 15.55
N LEU A 11 -5.01 -7.83 16.14
CA LEU A 11 -3.84 -7.09 15.71
C LEU A 11 -2.57 -7.93 15.77
N SER A 12 -2.44 -8.82 16.77
CA SER A 12 -1.30 -9.72 16.87
C SER A 12 -1.21 -10.71 15.70
N VAL A 13 -2.34 -11.12 15.13
CA VAL A 13 -2.37 -11.98 13.92
C VAL A 13 -1.77 -11.25 12.72
N TYR A 14 -2.16 -10.00 12.47
CA TYR A 14 -1.57 -9.20 11.38
C TYR A 14 -0.07 -8.98 11.58
N ARG A 15 0.34 -8.64 12.80
CA ARG A 15 1.77 -8.50 13.16
C ARG A 15 2.54 -9.80 12.89
N GLY A 16 2.01 -10.93 13.32
CA GLY A 16 2.63 -12.24 13.10
C GLY A 16 2.81 -12.55 11.60
N ARG A 17 1.79 -12.27 10.78
CA ARG A 17 1.85 -12.48 9.33
C ARG A 17 2.88 -11.56 8.66
N ILE A 18 2.96 -10.29 9.04
CA ILE A 18 3.97 -9.35 8.52
C ILE A 18 5.37 -9.73 8.98
N ASN A 19 5.55 -10.14 10.25
CA ASN A 19 6.84 -10.64 10.73
C ASN A 19 7.30 -11.86 9.95
N ALA A 20 6.41 -12.82 9.65
CA ALA A 20 6.74 -13.96 8.83
C ALA A 20 7.23 -13.57 7.42
N VAL A 21 6.65 -12.51 6.83
CA VAL A 21 7.13 -11.96 5.54
C VAL A 21 8.51 -11.34 5.70
N ILE A 22 8.74 -10.59 6.76
CA ILE A 22 10.05 -9.97 7.03
C ILE A 22 11.12 -11.03 7.19
N ASP A 23 10.86 -12.05 8.01
CA ASP A 23 11.78 -13.18 8.24
C ASP A 23 12.05 -13.93 6.92
N TYR A 24 11.02 -14.10 6.07
CA TYR A 24 11.17 -14.71 4.77
C TYR A 24 12.05 -13.87 3.83
N ILE A 25 11.81 -12.56 3.75
CA ILE A 25 12.64 -11.63 2.97
C ILE A 25 14.10 -11.68 3.42
N GLU A 26 14.36 -11.65 4.72
CA GLU A 26 15.73 -11.69 5.26
C GLU A 26 16.45 -12.98 4.90
N LYS A 27 15.74 -14.10 4.96
CA LYS A 27 16.30 -15.42 4.63
C LYS A 27 16.59 -15.61 3.14
N HIS A 28 15.78 -14.99 2.26
CA HIS A 28 15.85 -15.12 0.80
C HIS A 28 16.26 -13.80 0.13
N ILE A 29 17.06 -12.97 0.82
CA ILE A 29 17.36 -11.59 0.39
C ILE A 29 18.14 -11.51 -0.93
N ASP A 30 18.90 -12.55 -1.27
CA ASP A 30 19.66 -12.71 -2.50
C ASP A 30 18.83 -13.25 -3.67
N GLU A 31 17.62 -13.73 -3.39
CA GLU A 31 16.73 -14.31 -4.39
C GLU A 31 15.80 -13.28 -5.06
N SER A 32 15.12 -13.71 -6.11
CA SER A 32 14.08 -12.91 -6.77
C SER A 32 12.77 -13.05 -5.99
N LEU A 33 12.50 -12.11 -5.11
CA LEU A 33 11.28 -12.07 -4.31
C LEU A 33 10.12 -11.50 -5.10
N THR A 34 9.05 -12.26 -5.27
CA THR A 34 7.84 -11.84 -5.97
C THR A 34 6.73 -11.45 -5.01
N LEU A 35 5.86 -10.53 -5.46
CA LEU A 35 4.67 -10.14 -4.71
C LEU A 35 3.77 -11.35 -4.39
N GLU A 36 3.59 -12.23 -5.37
CA GLU A 36 2.75 -13.43 -5.24
C GLU A 36 3.25 -14.31 -4.09
N GLU A 37 4.52 -14.61 -4.07
CA GLU A 37 5.19 -15.40 -3.04
C GLU A 37 5.05 -14.76 -1.65
N LEU A 38 5.39 -13.47 -1.53
CA LEU A 38 5.32 -12.78 -0.24
C LEU A 38 3.88 -12.63 0.27
N SER A 39 2.91 -12.46 -0.62
CA SER A 39 1.49 -12.42 -0.22
C SER A 39 1.00 -13.79 0.27
N GLN A 40 1.49 -14.90 -0.31
CA GLN A 40 1.22 -16.26 0.17
C GLN A 40 1.82 -16.50 1.56
N VAL A 41 3.08 -16.10 1.78
CA VAL A 41 3.72 -16.17 3.11
C VAL A 41 2.91 -15.41 4.16
N ALA A 42 2.39 -14.23 3.81
CA ALA A 42 1.53 -13.44 4.68
C ALA A 42 0.13 -14.04 4.86
N ASN A 43 -0.26 -15.02 4.05
CA ASN A 43 -1.65 -15.48 3.93
C ASN A 43 -2.63 -14.30 3.74
N PHE A 44 -2.26 -13.38 2.84
CA PHE A 44 -3.09 -12.27 2.38
C PHE A 44 -3.34 -12.37 0.88
N SER A 45 -4.44 -11.75 0.45
CA SER A 45 -4.68 -11.53 -0.97
C SER A 45 -3.58 -10.64 -1.57
N LYS A 46 -3.06 -11.02 -2.75
CA LYS A 46 -2.06 -10.23 -3.48
C LYS A 46 -2.52 -8.79 -3.79
N PHE A 47 -3.84 -8.59 -4.00
CA PHE A 47 -4.42 -7.29 -4.30
C PHE A 47 -4.39 -6.31 -3.12
N HIS A 48 -4.34 -6.85 -1.88
CA HIS A 48 -4.38 -6.05 -0.68
C HIS A 48 -3.08 -6.09 0.13
N PHE A 49 -2.19 -7.05 -0.18
CA PHE A 49 -0.97 -7.28 0.58
C PHE A 49 -0.08 -6.03 0.67
N HIS A 50 0.14 -5.33 -0.45
CA HIS A 50 0.96 -4.11 -0.45
C HIS A 50 0.43 -3.03 0.48
N ARG A 51 -0.89 -2.78 0.42
CA ARG A 51 -1.53 -1.77 1.29
C ARG A 51 -1.42 -2.15 2.76
N ILE A 52 -1.62 -3.44 3.07
CA ILE A 52 -1.46 -3.95 4.44
C ILE A 52 -0.01 -3.84 4.87
N PHE A 53 0.94 -4.25 4.02
CA PHE A 53 2.37 -4.16 4.32
C PHE A 53 2.78 -2.72 4.59
N PHE A 54 2.45 -1.79 3.70
CA PHE A 54 2.70 -0.36 3.88
C PHE A 54 2.00 0.18 5.15
N ALA A 55 0.74 -0.19 5.37
CA ALA A 55 0.00 0.22 6.54
C ALA A 55 0.64 -0.25 7.86
N MET A 56 1.23 -1.44 7.86
CA MET A 56 1.85 -2.05 9.04
C MET A 56 3.30 -1.60 9.25
N THR A 57 4.06 -1.38 8.17
CA THR A 57 5.50 -1.08 8.23
C THR A 57 5.83 0.39 8.01
N GLY A 58 4.94 1.16 7.37
CA GLY A 58 5.20 2.55 6.96
C GLY A 58 6.13 2.67 5.76
N GLU A 59 6.52 1.55 5.14
CA GLU A 59 7.46 1.51 4.03
C GLU A 59 6.91 0.62 2.90
N ARG A 60 7.14 1.02 1.64
CA ARG A 60 6.75 0.21 0.48
C ARG A 60 7.58 -1.07 0.44
N LEU A 61 6.95 -2.19 0.08
CA LEU A 61 7.61 -3.51 0.04
C LEU A 61 8.91 -3.51 -0.75
N TYR A 62 8.91 -2.91 -1.94
CA TYR A 62 10.13 -2.83 -2.76
C TYR A 62 11.24 -2.02 -2.08
N GLU A 63 10.93 -0.86 -1.52
CA GLU A 63 11.90 -0.02 -0.81
C GLU A 63 12.44 -0.73 0.44
N PHE A 64 11.58 -1.45 1.14
CA PHE A 64 11.94 -2.29 2.27
C PHE A 64 12.98 -3.34 1.88
N ILE A 65 12.72 -4.13 0.82
CA ILE A 65 13.65 -5.15 0.32
C ILE A 65 14.97 -4.49 -0.10
N GLN A 66 14.91 -3.38 -0.87
CA GLN A 66 16.11 -2.67 -1.32
C GLN A 66 16.94 -2.15 -0.14
N ARG A 67 16.29 -1.66 0.90
CA ARG A 67 16.97 -1.20 2.12
C ARG A 67 17.70 -2.34 2.82
N LEU A 68 17.04 -3.49 3.03
CA LEU A 68 17.67 -4.66 3.65
C LEU A 68 18.88 -5.16 2.82
N ARG A 69 18.75 -5.20 1.49
CA ARG A 69 19.85 -5.56 0.58
C ARG A 69 21.06 -4.63 0.74
N ILE A 70 20.82 -3.33 0.80
CA ILE A 70 21.89 -2.33 0.97
C ILE A 70 22.51 -2.41 2.35
N GLN A 71 21.74 -2.69 3.40
CA GLN A 71 22.24 -2.92 4.76
C GLN A 71 23.17 -4.15 4.81
N LYS A 72 22.73 -5.28 4.24
CA LYS A 72 23.57 -6.49 4.09
C LYS A 72 24.86 -6.16 3.33
N GLY A 73 24.76 -5.40 2.25
CA GLY A 73 25.91 -4.99 1.45
C GLY A 73 26.92 -4.13 2.22
N ALA A 74 26.46 -3.17 3.02
CA ALA A 74 27.32 -2.35 3.87
C ALA A 74 28.07 -3.20 4.90
N MET A 75 27.38 -4.17 5.51
CA MET A 75 27.98 -5.10 6.47
C MET A 75 29.05 -6.00 5.80
N LEU A 76 28.74 -6.56 4.61
CA LEU A 76 29.68 -7.39 3.86
C LEU A 76 30.93 -6.57 3.41
N LEU A 77 30.73 -5.34 2.93
CA LEU A 77 31.84 -4.45 2.58
C LEU A 77 32.79 -4.17 3.74
N SER A 78 32.27 -4.10 4.95
CA SER A 78 33.04 -3.87 6.17
C SER A 78 33.78 -5.11 6.66
N ASN A 79 33.13 -6.30 6.57
CA ASN A 79 33.59 -7.52 7.25
C ASN A 79 34.24 -8.55 6.30
N ARG A 80 34.05 -8.41 4.98
CA ARG A 80 34.50 -9.38 3.99
C ARG A 80 35.40 -8.73 2.95
N SER A 81 36.69 -8.58 3.30
CA SER A 81 37.72 -8.05 2.38
C SER A 81 38.07 -9.00 1.25
N ASP A 82 37.78 -10.28 1.40
CA ASP A 82 37.98 -11.35 0.43
C ASP A 82 36.98 -11.32 -0.76
N LEU A 83 35.80 -10.72 -0.57
CA LEU A 83 34.79 -10.64 -1.62
C LEU A 83 34.96 -9.42 -2.52
N SER A 84 34.80 -9.62 -3.82
CA SER A 84 34.72 -8.49 -4.75
C SER A 84 33.39 -7.71 -4.55
N ILE A 85 33.35 -6.45 -5.04
CA ILE A 85 32.10 -5.65 -4.99
C ILE A 85 31.00 -6.33 -5.83
N THR A 86 31.38 -7.07 -6.87
CA THR A 86 30.44 -7.81 -7.71
C THR A 86 29.85 -9.00 -6.95
N ASP A 87 30.67 -9.75 -6.24
CA ASP A 87 30.20 -10.87 -5.43
C ASP A 87 29.25 -10.40 -4.33
N ILE A 88 29.63 -9.32 -3.63
CA ILE A 88 28.75 -8.69 -2.62
C ILE A 88 27.43 -8.24 -3.23
N ALA A 89 27.45 -7.63 -4.43
CA ALA A 89 26.23 -7.22 -5.11
C ALA A 89 25.30 -8.43 -5.37
N LEU A 90 25.86 -9.54 -5.85
CA LEU A 90 25.10 -10.78 -6.11
C LEU A 90 24.56 -11.40 -4.80
N GLU A 91 25.39 -11.50 -3.76
CA GLU A 91 24.98 -11.99 -2.43
C GLU A 91 23.89 -11.13 -1.77
N CYS A 92 23.75 -9.86 -2.22
CA CYS A 92 22.69 -8.97 -1.79
C CYS A 92 21.47 -8.96 -2.74
N GLY A 93 21.42 -9.85 -3.74
CA GLY A 93 20.30 -9.96 -4.66
C GLY A 93 20.21 -8.85 -5.71
N PHE A 94 21.32 -8.15 -6.01
CA PHE A 94 21.39 -7.22 -7.13
C PHE A 94 21.82 -7.93 -8.40
N SER A 95 21.36 -7.45 -9.56
CA SER A 95 21.75 -7.99 -10.87
C SER A 95 23.22 -7.76 -11.23
N GLY A 96 23.98 -7.02 -10.41
CA GLY A 96 25.39 -6.74 -10.57
C GLY A 96 25.84 -5.49 -9.83
N SER A 97 27.17 -5.27 -9.87
CA SER A 97 27.86 -4.19 -9.15
C SER A 97 27.38 -2.78 -9.52
N ALA A 98 26.94 -2.56 -10.75
CA ALA A 98 26.46 -1.24 -11.20
C ALA A 98 25.13 -0.86 -10.53
N ALA A 99 24.17 -1.79 -10.45
CA ALA A 99 22.88 -1.56 -9.77
C ALA A 99 23.08 -1.36 -8.26
N PHE A 100 23.89 -2.22 -7.65
CA PHE A 100 24.27 -2.11 -6.26
C PHE A 100 24.94 -0.75 -5.95
N SER A 101 25.95 -0.37 -6.72
CA SER A 101 26.71 0.88 -6.48
C SER A 101 25.84 2.13 -6.60
N ARG A 102 24.92 2.18 -7.56
CA ARG A 102 23.97 3.29 -7.68
C ARG A 102 23.07 3.40 -6.46
N ARG A 103 22.47 2.30 -6.02
CA ARG A 103 21.60 2.29 -4.85
C ARG A 103 22.36 2.58 -3.57
N PHE A 104 23.53 1.98 -3.41
CA PHE A 104 24.43 2.21 -2.27
C PHE A 104 24.82 3.69 -2.14
N ARG A 105 25.22 4.30 -3.24
CA ARG A 105 25.56 5.74 -3.25
C ARG A 105 24.37 6.62 -2.94
N ALA A 106 23.17 6.27 -3.41
CA ALA A 106 21.95 7.01 -3.10
C ALA A 106 21.65 7.02 -1.59
N VAL A 107 21.93 5.91 -0.88
CA VAL A 107 21.68 5.79 0.56
C VAL A 107 22.81 6.40 1.40
N PHE A 108 24.06 6.03 1.11
CA PHE A 108 25.22 6.38 1.94
C PHE A 108 26.03 7.59 1.47
N GLN A 109 25.71 8.16 0.29
CA GLN A 109 26.44 9.26 -0.34
C GLN A 109 27.93 8.93 -0.62
N LYS A 110 28.28 7.62 -0.60
CA LYS A 110 29.61 7.07 -0.86
C LYS A 110 29.51 5.89 -1.82
N THR A 111 30.54 5.64 -2.62
CA THR A 111 30.61 4.38 -3.39
C THR A 111 30.95 3.20 -2.47
N PRO A 112 30.59 1.95 -2.86
CA PRO A 112 31.01 0.76 -2.10
C PRO A 112 32.52 0.66 -1.90
N SER A 113 33.33 1.04 -2.88
CA SER A 113 34.81 1.05 -2.77
C SER A 113 35.32 2.08 -1.77
N GLN A 114 34.73 3.28 -1.76
CA GLN A 114 35.07 4.31 -0.79
C GLN A 114 34.67 3.88 0.64
N TRP A 115 33.47 3.29 0.79
CA TRP A 115 32.98 2.76 2.06
C TRP A 115 33.95 1.73 2.64
N ARG A 116 34.35 0.73 1.83
CA ARG A 116 35.32 -0.31 2.22
C ARG A 116 36.65 0.28 2.63
N LYS A 117 37.19 1.22 1.82
CA LYS A 117 38.46 1.88 2.11
C LYS A 117 38.43 2.65 3.43
N ASP A 118 37.38 3.43 3.63
CA ASP A 118 37.21 4.25 4.85
C ASP A 118 37.13 3.36 6.10
N TYR A 119 36.39 2.25 6.01
CA TYR A 119 36.23 1.30 7.13
C TYR A 119 37.56 0.63 7.49
N HIS A 120 38.33 0.15 6.50
CA HIS A 120 39.63 -0.49 6.75
C HIS A 120 40.69 0.51 7.17
N ALA A 121 40.64 1.76 6.74
CA ALA A 121 41.55 2.80 7.19
C ALA A 121 41.34 3.09 8.68
N LEU A 122 40.10 3.09 9.14
CA LEU A 122 39.77 3.27 10.57
C LEU A 122 40.18 2.06 11.42
N SER A 123 39.97 0.83 10.92
CA SER A 123 40.35 -0.39 11.65
C SER A 123 41.84 -0.59 11.80
N ASN A 124 42.66 -0.08 10.86
CA ASN A 124 44.14 -0.10 10.98
C ASN A 124 44.68 0.94 11.97
N PHE A 125 43.90 2.00 12.30
CA PHE A 125 44.28 3.00 13.30
C PHE A 125 44.03 2.53 14.74
N ASP A 126 43.17 1.52 14.92
CA ASP A 126 42.70 1.05 16.22
C ASP A 126 43.52 -0.11 16.83
N GLN A 127 44.55 -0.62 16.13
CA GLN A 127 45.44 -1.63 16.73
C GLN A 127 46.29 -1.09 17.86
N ASP A 128 46.44 0.25 17.98
CA ASP A 128 47.22 0.88 19.05
C ASP A 128 46.39 1.50 20.19
N HIS A 129 45.06 1.64 20.05
CA HIS A 129 44.20 2.20 21.09
C HIS A 129 42.83 1.48 21.14
N CYS A 130 42.74 0.54 22.06
CA CYS A 130 41.55 -0.24 22.39
C CYS A 130 40.47 0.62 23.08
N LYS A 131 39.87 1.56 22.37
CA LYS A 131 38.59 2.24 22.69
C LYS A 131 38.01 2.83 21.41
N MET A 132 37.38 1.98 20.60
CA MET A 132 36.55 2.49 19.55
C MET A 132 35.33 3.20 20.16
N ASP A 133 35.24 4.48 19.92
CA ASP A 133 34.18 5.33 20.44
C ASP A 133 32.82 4.84 19.88
N GLN A 134 31.94 4.39 20.77
CA GLN A 134 30.58 3.97 20.45
C GLN A 134 29.81 5.01 19.60
N ALA A 135 30.25 6.28 19.64
CA ALA A 135 29.72 7.36 18.84
C ALA A 135 29.92 7.18 17.32
N GLN A 136 31.06 6.63 16.86
CA GLN A 136 31.31 6.38 15.44
C GLN A 136 30.64 5.10 14.94
N SER A 137 30.50 4.08 15.79
CA SER A 137 29.69 2.90 15.54
C SER A 137 28.20 3.26 15.39
N ASN A 138 27.75 4.35 16.00
CA ASN A 138 26.35 4.81 15.93
C ASN A 138 26.09 5.73 14.74
N ALA A 139 27.08 6.43 14.19
CA ALA A 139 26.90 7.38 13.08
C ALA A 139 26.37 6.74 11.77
N TRP A 140 26.56 5.42 11.58
CA TRP A 140 25.93 4.70 10.48
C TRP A 140 24.57 4.11 10.89
N LYS A 141 24.37 3.76 12.18
CA LYS A 141 23.07 3.32 12.72
C LYS A 141 22.02 4.43 12.64
N ASP A 142 22.42 5.68 12.82
CA ASP A 142 21.54 6.85 12.69
C ASP A 142 21.13 7.13 11.24
N LYS A 143 21.92 6.66 10.25
CA LYS A 143 21.59 6.78 8.81
C LYS A 143 20.76 5.62 8.26
N ILE A 144 20.70 4.51 8.99
CA ILE A 144 19.86 3.37 8.71
C ILE A 144 18.74 3.38 9.76
N PRO A 145 17.50 3.71 9.40
CA PRO A 145 16.41 3.66 10.36
C PRO A 145 16.38 2.27 11.00
N PRO A 146 16.22 2.17 12.33
CA PRO A 146 16.14 0.89 13.00
C PRO A 146 15.03 0.05 12.37
N ILE A 147 15.30 -1.26 12.23
CA ILE A 147 14.34 -2.26 11.74
C ILE A 147 13.09 -2.37 12.64
N LEU A 148 13.11 -1.69 13.78
CA LEU A 148 11.99 -1.64 14.72
C LEU A 148 10.83 -0.84 14.11
N TYR A 149 9.90 -1.59 13.48
CA TYR A 149 8.58 -1.05 13.14
C TYR A 149 7.86 -0.66 14.41
N ASN A 150 7.80 0.62 14.67
CA ASN A 150 6.91 1.08 15.70
C ASN A 150 5.51 1.25 15.10
N TYR A 151 4.86 0.08 14.86
CA TYR A 151 3.48 0.01 14.40
C TYR A 151 2.57 0.90 15.26
N ASP A 152 2.81 0.95 16.56
CA ASP A 152 1.99 1.73 17.48
C ASP A 152 2.15 3.24 17.23
N ILE A 153 3.36 3.72 16.91
CA ILE A 153 3.58 5.12 16.49
C ILE A 153 2.94 5.42 15.14
N LEU A 154 3.05 4.51 14.17
CA LEU A 154 2.41 4.69 12.86
C LEU A 154 0.90 4.67 12.97
N ARG A 155 0.35 3.79 13.80
CA ARG A 155 -1.07 3.70 14.10
C ARG A 155 -1.57 4.96 14.79
N GLU A 156 -0.82 5.47 15.78
CA GLU A 156 -1.17 6.68 16.52
C GLU A 156 -1.16 7.91 15.60
N LYS A 157 -0.13 8.08 14.76
CA LYS A 157 -0.09 9.14 13.75
C LYS A 157 -1.30 9.09 12.81
N ARG A 158 -1.73 7.91 12.37
CA ARG A 158 -2.90 7.75 11.49
C ARG A 158 -4.22 7.96 12.21
N ARG A 159 -4.28 7.68 13.52
CA ARG A 159 -5.45 7.99 14.34
C ARG A 159 -5.66 9.49 14.51
N THR A 160 -4.60 10.24 14.72
CA THR A 160 -4.66 11.69 14.98
C THR A 160 -4.94 12.53 13.75
N THR A 161 -4.75 12.01 12.53
CA THR A 161 -4.93 12.77 11.29
C THR A 161 -6.38 12.88 10.81
N MET A 162 -7.32 12.11 11.37
CA MET A 162 -8.73 12.17 10.97
C MET A 162 -9.65 12.28 12.19
N ASN A 163 -10.68 13.11 12.12
CA ASN A 163 -11.66 13.30 13.20
C ASN A 163 -12.43 12.02 13.49
N GLU A 164 -12.51 11.58 14.75
CA GLU A 164 -13.13 10.29 15.15
C GLU A 164 -14.66 10.27 14.99
N GLU A 165 -15.32 11.42 15.00
CA GLU A 165 -16.78 11.52 15.05
C GLU A 165 -17.50 11.07 13.77
N ASN A 166 -16.82 11.00 12.62
CA ASN A 166 -17.42 10.70 11.29
C ASN A 166 -17.04 9.33 10.73
N ARG A 167 -16.58 8.38 11.56
CA ARG A 167 -16.08 7.09 11.08
C ARG A 167 -17.02 5.96 11.47
N LYS A 168 -17.81 5.50 10.52
CA LYS A 168 -18.66 4.32 10.73
C LYS A 168 -18.30 3.24 9.72
N VAL A 169 -17.78 2.11 10.20
CA VAL A 169 -17.59 0.92 9.36
C VAL A 169 -18.71 -0.06 9.65
N THR A 170 -19.37 -0.52 8.60
CA THR A 170 -20.42 -1.53 8.65
C THR A 170 -20.06 -2.70 7.75
N ILE A 171 -20.37 -3.91 8.18
CA ILE A 171 -20.23 -5.09 7.33
C ILE A 171 -21.52 -5.23 6.53
N LYS A 172 -21.42 -5.14 5.21
CA LYS A 172 -22.52 -5.22 4.27
C LYS A 172 -22.36 -6.43 3.35
N THR A 173 -23.47 -7.05 2.97
CA THR A 173 -23.47 -8.03 1.88
C THR A 173 -24.06 -7.38 0.64
N PHE A 174 -23.26 -7.28 -0.42
CA PHE A 174 -23.74 -6.82 -1.72
C PHE A 174 -24.12 -8.01 -2.58
N PRO A 175 -25.22 -7.92 -3.34
CA PRO A 175 -25.50 -8.87 -4.42
C PRO A 175 -24.51 -8.66 -5.56
N THR A 176 -24.49 -9.57 -6.53
CA THR A 176 -23.84 -9.31 -7.81
C THR A 176 -24.44 -8.05 -8.44
N MET A 177 -23.59 -7.11 -8.82
CA MET A 177 -24.01 -5.87 -9.47
C MET A 177 -23.40 -5.80 -10.87
N THR A 178 -24.20 -5.37 -11.84
CA THR A 178 -23.69 -5.03 -13.17
C THR A 178 -23.48 -3.53 -13.25
N ALA A 179 -22.33 -3.09 -13.76
CA ALA A 179 -22.00 -1.68 -13.90
C ALA A 179 -21.53 -1.35 -15.32
N ALA A 180 -22.09 -0.26 -15.88
CA ALA A 180 -21.52 0.40 -17.04
C ALA A 180 -20.38 1.33 -16.58
N TYR A 181 -19.29 1.41 -17.35
CA TYR A 181 -18.11 2.15 -16.92
C TYR A 181 -17.42 2.92 -18.05
N VAL A 182 -16.76 4.03 -17.67
CA VAL A 182 -15.67 4.66 -18.43
C VAL A 182 -14.36 4.29 -17.77
N ARG A 183 -13.42 3.72 -18.54
CA ARG A 183 -12.09 3.36 -18.03
C ARG A 183 -11.05 4.39 -18.44
N TYR A 184 -10.19 4.72 -17.49
CA TYR A 184 -8.99 5.52 -17.72
C TYR A 184 -7.74 4.71 -17.38
N MET A 185 -6.68 4.92 -18.14
CA MET A 185 -5.33 4.37 -17.87
C MET A 185 -4.34 5.52 -17.84
N GLY A 186 -3.63 5.66 -16.73
CA GLY A 186 -2.63 6.70 -16.51
C GLY A 186 -2.65 7.24 -15.08
N PRO A 187 -1.87 8.30 -14.80
CA PRO A 187 -1.82 8.91 -13.46
C PRO A 187 -3.16 9.57 -13.13
N TYR A 188 -3.77 9.16 -12.04
CA TYR A 188 -5.07 9.69 -11.59
C TYR A 188 -5.04 10.24 -10.14
N LYS A 189 -4.01 9.94 -9.34
CA LYS A 189 -3.94 10.39 -7.95
C LYS A 189 -3.98 11.91 -7.86
N GLY A 190 -4.85 12.46 -7.02
CA GLY A 190 -4.98 13.89 -6.79
C GLY A 190 -5.52 14.68 -8.00
N ASN A 191 -6.07 14.02 -9.01
CA ASN A 191 -6.57 14.67 -10.22
C ASN A 191 -8.12 14.75 -10.24
N ALA A 192 -8.69 15.61 -9.41
CA ALA A 192 -10.14 15.80 -9.31
C ALA A 192 -10.78 16.14 -10.68
N LYS A 193 -10.12 16.97 -11.51
CA LYS A 193 -10.62 17.33 -12.85
C LYS A 193 -10.75 16.13 -13.79
N LEU A 194 -9.85 15.14 -13.69
CA LEU A 194 -9.96 13.92 -14.44
C LEU A 194 -11.23 13.15 -14.06
N PHE A 195 -11.46 12.96 -12.76
CA PHE A 195 -12.66 12.25 -12.29
C PHE A 195 -13.95 12.99 -12.67
N GLU A 196 -13.97 14.31 -12.54
CA GLU A 196 -15.09 15.14 -13.00
C GLU A 196 -15.38 14.91 -14.50
N SER A 197 -14.35 14.88 -15.34
CA SER A 197 -14.49 14.57 -16.77
C SER A 197 -15.02 13.15 -17.03
N LEU A 198 -14.52 12.14 -16.29
CA LEU A 198 -14.98 10.75 -16.43
C LEU A 198 -16.43 10.59 -15.99
N PHE A 199 -16.83 11.19 -14.88
CA PHE A 199 -18.22 11.23 -14.44
C PHE A 199 -19.12 11.93 -15.47
N SER A 200 -18.69 13.10 -16.00
CA SER A 200 -19.43 13.82 -17.02
C SER A 200 -19.68 12.99 -18.27
N LYS A 201 -18.67 12.26 -18.77
CA LYS A 201 -18.81 11.34 -19.90
C LYS A 201 -19.81 10.22 -19.61
N LEU A 202 -19.69 9.59 -18.44
CA LEU A 202 -20.59 8.50 -18.05
C LEU A 202 -22.04 9.00 -17.91
N CYS A 203 -22.25 10.16 -17.30
CA CYS A 203 -23.56 10.78 -17.16
C CYS A 203 -24.16 11.16 -18.52
N ALA A 204 -23.38 11.76 -19.42
CA ALA A 204 -23.82 12.12 -20.77
C ALA A 204 -24.29 10.90 -21.59
N TRP A 205 -23.68 9.73 -21.34
CA TRP A 205 -24.13 8.48 -21.94
C TRP A 205 -25.36 7.89 -21.24
N ALA A 206 -25.42 7.92 -19.91
CA ALA A 206 -26.44 7.25 -19.11
C ALA A 206 -27.79 8.03 -19.07
N GLU A 207 -27.74 9.37 -19.04
CA GLU A 207 -28.93 10.23 -18.88
C GLU A 207 -29.96 10.09 -20.02
N PRO A 208 -29.59 10.15 -21.31
CA PRO A 208 -30.52 9.97 -22.41
C PRO A 208 -31.18 8.59 -22.42
N ARG A 209 -30.54 7.59 -21.81
CA ARG A 209 -31.02 6.21 -21.68
C ARG A 209 -31.92 5.99 -20.46
N GLY A 210 -32.14 7.05 -19.66
CA GLY A 210 -32.96 7.01 -18.45
C GLY A 210 -32.35 6.21 -17.29
N LEU A 211 -31.07 5.79 -17.38
CA LEU A 211 -30.42 4.92 -16.41
C LEU A 211 -30.22 5.59 -15.04
N LEU A 212 -30.05 6.92 -15.03
CA LEU A 212 -29.88 7.70 -13.79
C LEU A 212 -31.17 7.94 -13.02
N LYS A 213 -32.34 7.66 -13.63
CA LYS A 213 -33.64 7.80 -12.96
C LYS A 213 -33.97 6.62 -12.05
N SER A 214 -33.23 5.52 -12.17
CA SER A 214 -33.44 4.35 -11.32
C SER A 214 -33.03 4.68 -9.88
N PRO A 215 -33.89 4.41 -8.87
CA PRO A 215 -33.52 4.59 -7.46
C PRO A 215 -32.40 3.61 -7.03
N LYS A 216 -32.08 2.63 -7.86
CA LYS A 216 -30.98 1.67 -7.65
C LYS A 216 -29.70 2.07 -8.35
N ALA A 217 -29.70 3.17 -9.12
CA ALA A 217 -28.49 3.66 -9.76
C ALA A 217 -27.50 4.15 -8.70
N GLN A 218 -26.32 3.55 -8.65
CA GLN A 218 -25.24 3.88 -7.74
C GLN A 218 -23.98 4.19 -8.52
N PHE A 219 -23.29 5.26 -8.16
CA PHE A 219 -21.99 5.57 -8.73
C PHE A 219 -20.87 4.93 -7.91
N LEU A 220 -19.87 4.38 -8.61
CA LEU A 220 -18.72 3.74 -8.01
C LEU A 220 -17.45 4.13 -8.74
N ILE A 221 -16.34 4.09 -8.03
CA ILE A 221 -14.99 4.11 -8.61
C ILE A 221 -14.30 2.81 -8.25
N ILE A 222 -13.87 2.05 -9.26
CA ILE A 222 -13.16 0.78 -9.08
C ILE A 222 -11.69 1.00 -9.44
N TYR A 223 -10.80 0.69 -8.50
CA TYR A 223 -9.36 0.72 -8.67
C TYR A 223 -8.85 -0.66 -9.01
N HIS A 224 -8.35 -0.84 -10.25
CA HIS A 224 -7.95 -2.15 -10.76
C HIS A 224 -6.52 -2.53 -10.40
N ASP A 225 -5.68 -1.53 -10.14
CA ASP A 225 -4.26 -1.72 -9.90
C ASP A 225 -3.86 -1.10 -8.56
N ASP A 226 -2.85 -1.70 -7.93
CA ASP A 226 -2.22 -1.11 -6.77
C ASP A 226 -1.19 -0.07 -7.23
N PRO A 227 -1.36 1.21 -6.84
CA PRO A 227 -0.44 2.27 -7.25
C PRO A 227 0.94 2.20 -6.62
N GLU A 228 1.16 1.27 -5.68
CA GLU A 228 2.47 1.06 -5.06
C GLU A 228 3.36 0.12 -5.88
N ILE A 229 2.76 -0.69 -6.77
CA ILE A 229 3.47 -1.65 -7.61
C ILE A 229 3.31 -1.41 -9.11
N THR A 230 2.28 -0.67 -9.50
CA THR A 230 2.01 -0.37 -10.91
C THR A 230 2.51 1.02 -11.23
N ALA A 231 3.30 1.14 -12.31
CA ALA A 231 3.75 2.44 -12.80
C ALA A 231 2.54 3.35 -13.10
N GLU A 232 2.65 4.62 -12.75
CA GLU A 232 1.53 5.58 -12.80
C GLU A 232 0.85 5.64 -14.19
N GLU A 233 1.65 5.50 -15.26
CA GLU A 233 1.17 5.51 -16.64
C GLU A 233 0.33 4.27 -17.00
N LYS A 234 0.38 3.22 -16.18
CA LYS A 234 -0.32 1.95 -16.38
C LYS A 234 -1.47 1.74 -15.39
N LEU A 235 -1.65 2.66 -14.45
CA LEU A 235 -2.74 2.56 -13.47
C LEU A 235 -4.09 2.64 -14.16
N ARG A 236 -5.00 1.72 -13.83
CA ARG A 236 -6.34 1.66 -14.39
C ARG A 236 -7.37 2.00 -13.31
N VAL A 237 -8.28 2.88 -13.66
CA VAL A 237 -9.44 3.22 -12.83
C VAL A 237 -10.69 3.22 -13.71
N SER A 238 -11.83 2.81 -13.15
CA SER A 238 -13.11 2.83 -13.83
C SER A 238 -14.12 3.62 -13.00
N VAL A 239 -14.69 4.65 -13.60
CA VAL A 239 -15.86 5.35 -13.06
C VAL A 239 -17.09 4.63 -13.58
N CYS A 240 -17.98 4.22 -12.70
CA CYS A 240 -19.05 3.27 -12.96
C CYS A 240 -20.40 3.81 -12.51
N VAL A 241 -21.48 3.34 -13.17
CA VAL A 241 -22.85 3.41 -12.68
C VAL A 241 -23.49 2.04 -12.75
N THR A 242 -24.20 1.63 -11.69
CA THR A 242 -24.91 0.33 -11.71
C THR A 242 -26.06 0.36 -12.70
N VAL A 243 -26.19 -0.71 -13.47
CA VAL A 243 -27.22 -0.87 -14.53
C VAL A 243 -27.82 -2.27 -14.47
N ALA A 244 -28.93 -2.48 -15.16
CA ALA A 244 -29.49 -3.81 -15.33
C ALA A 244 -28.55 -4.68 -16.20
N PRO A 245 -28.46 -6.01 -15.96
CA PRO A 245 -27.54 -6.90 -16.68
C PRO A 245 -27.72 -6.88 -18.20
N GLU A 246 -28.96 -6.70 -18.65
CA GLU A 246 -29.36 -6.62 -20.06
C GLU A 246 -29.03 -5.28 -20.74
N THR A 247 -28.60 -4.27 -19.98
CA THR A 247 -28.28 -2.94 -20.55
C THR A 247 -27.20 -3.07 -21.62
N ALA A 248 -27.53 -2.63 -22.83
CA ALA A 248 -26.57 -2.54 -23.92
C ALA A 248 -25.62 -1.34 -23.68
N VAL A 249 -24.35 -1.53 -23.97
CA VAL A 249 -23.33 -0.49 -23.94
C VAL A 249 -22.74 -0.26 -25.32
N ASP A 250 -22.24 0.93 -25.57
CA ASP A 250 -21.69 1.34 -26.86
C ASP A 250 -20.57 2.39 -26.69
N GLY A 251 -19.86 2.65 -27.79
CA GLY A 251 -18.77 3.62 -27.82
C GLY A 251 -17.61 3.24 -26.89
N GLU A 252 -17.20 4.18 -26.03
CA GLU A 252 -16.14 3.98 -25.04
C GLU A 252 -16.66 3.38 -23.71
N ILE A 253 -17.97 3.16 -23.60
CA ILE A 253 -18.59 2.62 -22.41
C ILE A 253 -18.49 1.10 -22.40
N GLY A 254 -17.84 0.56 -21.36
CA GLY A 254 -17.78 -0.87 -21.12
C GLY A 254 -18.82 -1.32 -20.10
N LYS A 255 -18.97 -2.63 -19.96
CA LYS A 255 -19.84 -3.27 -18.95
C LYS A 255 -19.03 -4.30 -18.18
N MET A 256 -19.18 -4.35 -16.85
CA MET A 256 -18.55 -5.34 -15.98
C MET A 256 -19.49 -5.81 -14.88
N GLU A 257 -19.12 -6.94 -14.29
CA GLU A 257 -19.78 -7.48 -13.12
C GLU A 257 -18.93 -7.23 -11.87
N ILE A 258 -19.57 -6.79 -10.80
CA ILE A 258 -19.01 -6.67 -9.45
C ILE A 258 -19.54 -7.85 -8.65
N ALA A 259 -18.67 -8.71 -8.21
CA ALA A 259 -19.02 -9.97 -7.55
C ALA A 259 -19.75 -9.74 -6.23
N ALA A 260 -20.78 -10.55 -5.99
CA ALA A 260 -21.49 -10.61 -4.71
C ALA A 260 -20.57 -10.97 -3.55
N GLY A 261 -20.96 -10.60 -2.35
CA GLY A 261 -20.29 -11.05 -1.12
C GLY A 261 -20.25 -10.02 -0.01
N THR A 262 -19.48 -10.34 1.00
CA THR A 262 -19.30 -9.50 2.21
C THR A 262 -18.25 -8.43 1.96
N TYR A 263 -18.57 -7.20 2.31
CA TYR A 263 -17.69 -6.04 2.23
C TYR A 263 -17.71 -5.26 3.54
N ALA A 264 -16.55 -4.80 3.95
CA ALA A 264 -16.45 -3.74 4.95
C ALA A 264 -16.68 -2.40 4.24
N SER A 265 -17.72 -1.69 4.62
CA SER A 265 -18.11 -0.39 4.08
C SER A 265 -17.79 0.69 5.11
N ALA A 266 -16.77 1.47 4.88
CA ALA A 266 -16.34 2.57 5.72
C ALA A 266 -16.88 3.90 5.15
N TYR A 267 -17.79 4.53 5.86
CA TYR A 267 -18.38 5.81 5.47
C TYR A 267 -17.50 6.97 5.90
N PHE A 268 -17.32 7.93 4.98
CA PHE A 268 -16.61 9.18 5.20
C PHE A 268 -17.29 10.34 4.51
N GLU A 269 -16.95 11.55 4.94
CA GLU A 269 -17.22 12.81 4.26
C GLU A 269 -15.88 13.47 3.99
N LEU A 270 -15.43 13.43 2.73
CA LEU A 270 -14.07 13.78 2.33
C LEU A 270 -13.99 15.02 1.46
N GLY A 271 -13.02 15.87 1.74
CA GLY A 271 -12.49 16.83 0.78
C GLY A 271 -11.55 16.16 -0.22
N ASP A 272 -11.20 16.87 -1.30
CA ASP A 272 -10.42 16.30 -2.42
C ASP A 272 -9.05 15.74 -2.03
N ASP A 273 -8.44 16.23 -0.97
CA ASP A 273 -7.12 15.83 -0.46
C ASP A 273 -7.17 14.79 0.68
N GLU A 274 -8.35 14.42 1.16
CA GLU A 274 -8.52 13.53 2.32
C GLU A 274 -8.63 12.04 1.94
N TYR A 275 -8.81 11.69 0.64
CA TYR A 275 -9.03 10.31 0.20
C TYR A 275 -7.90 9.35 0.57
N GLN A 276 -6.64 9.74 0.36
CA GLN A 276 -5.50 8.89 0.70
C GLN A 276 -5.47 8.57 2.20
N GLN A 277 -5.76 9.55 3.05
CA GLN A 277 -5.80 9.37 4.50
C GLN A 277 -6.91 8.41 4.93
N ALA A 278 -8.09 8.48 4.27
CA ALA A 278 -9.21 7.58 4.53
C ALA A 278 -8.83 6.13 4.17
N TRP A 279 -8.21 5.89 3.02
CA TRP A 279 -7.70 4.58 2.62
C TRP A 279 -6.64 4.05 3.59
N ASP A 280 -5.67 4.89 3.98
CA ASP A 280 -4.62 4.53 4.95
C ASP A 280 -5.20 4.18 6.32
N TRP A 281 -6.25 4.89 6.76
CA TRP A 281 -6.93 4.59 8.00
C TRP A 281 -7.65 3.24 7.95
N VAL A 282 -8.37 2.96 6.86
CA VAL A 282 -9.09 1.67 6.73
C VAL A 282 -8.12 0.50 6.76
N TYR A 283 -7.02 0.55 6.00
CA TYR A 283 -6.04 -0.55 5.95
C TYR A 283 -5.11 -0.61 7.15
N GLY A 284 -4.73 0.53 7.73
CA GLY A 284 -3.73 0.61 8.79
C GLY A 284 -4.29 0.63 10.21
N VAL A 285 -5.53 1.06 10.39
CA VAL A 285 -6.12 1.20 11.71
C VAL A 285 -7.31 0.25 11.90
N TRP A 286 -8.31 0.33 11.02
CA TRP A 286 -9.52 -0.45 11.18
C TRP A 286 -9.32 -1.94 10.88
N LEU A 287 -8.82 -2.25 9.69
CA LEU A 287 -8.74 -3.63 9.19
C LEU A 287 -7.93 -4.56 10.11
N PRO A 288 -6.73 -4.19 10.62
CA PRO A 288 -5.96 -5.04 11.52
C PRO A 288 -6.63 -5.33 12.87
N SER A 289 -7.60 -4.52 13.26
CA SER A 289 -8.34 -4.68 14.53
C SER A 289 -9.76 -5.20 14.33
N SER A 290 -10.19 -5.45 13.09
CA SER A 290 -11.59 -5.73 12.75
C SER A 290 -12.01 -7.20 12.90
N GLY A 291 -11.06 -8.15 12.89
CA GLY A 291 -11.36 -9.58 12.78
C GLY A 291 -11.59 -10.07 11.37
N TYR A 292 -11.31 -9.22 10.38
CA TYR A 292 -11.45 -9.55 8.97
C TYR A 292 -10.12 -9.46 8.24
N VAL A 293 -10.01 -10.18 7.13
CA VAL A 293 -8.95 -10.05 6.13
C VAL A 293 -9.59 -9.78 4.77
N PRO A 294 -8.96 -8.96 3.91
CA PRO A 294 -9.47 -8.73 2.58
C PRO A 294 -9.32 -9.99 1.72
N ASP A 295 -10.23 -10.18 0.77
CA ASP A 295 -10.17 -11.25 -0.22
C ASP A 295 -9.71 -10.74 -1.60
N ASP A 296 -9.75 -11.60 -2.63
CA ASP A 296 -9.18 -11.28 -3.95
C ASP A 296 -10.06 -10.41 -4.85
N ARG A 297 -11.24 -10.00 -4.40
CA ARG A 297 -12.11 -9.12 -5.17
C ARG A 297 -11.60 -7.68 -5.15
N PRO A 298 -11.84 -6.88 -6.20
CA PRO A 298 -11.45 -5.48 -6.21
C PRO A 298 -12.23 -4.67 -5.15
N CYS A 299 -11.54 -3.72 -4.53
CA CYS A 299 -12.16 -2.69 -3.69
C CYS A 299 -12.73 -1.56 -4.58
N PHE A 300 -13.72 -0.86 -4.05
CA PHE A 300 -14.32 0.27 -4.73
C PHE A 300 -14.76 1.36 -3.74
N GLU A 301 -14.86 2.57 -4.25
CA GLU A 301 -15.56 3.67 -3.58
C GLU A 301 -17.00 3.71 -4.10
N LEU A 302 -17.96 3.77 -3.18
CA LEU A 302 -19.38 3.93 -3.48
C LEU A 302 -19.78 5.35 -3.09
N TYR A 303 -20.44 6.05 -4.02
CA TYR A 303 -20.90 7.42 -3.82
C TYR A 303 -22.40 7.41 -3.56
N PRO A 304 -22.85 7.58 -2.31
CA PRO A 304 -24.26 7.73 -1.98
C PRO A 304 -24.85 8.97 -2.68
N PRO A 305 -26.16 8.99 -2.94
CA PRO A 305 -26.81 10.19 -3.44
C PRO A 305 -26.51 11.38 -2.51
N ALA A 306 -25.95 12.46 -3.07
CA ALA A 306 -25.67 13.68 -2.31
C ALA A 306 -26.98 14.32 -1.82
N GLU A 307 -27.01 14.78 -0.58
CA GLU A 307 -28.06 15.68 -0.10
C GLU A 307 -28.00 16.99 -0.89
N LYS A 308 -29.17 17.45 -1.36
CA LYS A 308 -29.28 18.56 -2.35
C LYS A 308 -28.72 19.92 -1.93
N ASP A 309 -28.43 20.13 -0.65
CA ASP A 309 -28.09 21.45 -0.09
C ASP A 309 -26.75 21.49 0.66
N ARG A 310 -25.80 20.59 0.34
CA ARG A 310 -24.47 20.60 1.00
C ARG A 310 -23.62 21.77 0.52
N THR A 311 -23.14 22.57 1.45
CA THR A 311 -22.25 23.73 1.20
C THR A 311 -20.86 23.55 1.79
N ASP A 312 -20.57 22.41 2.43
CA ASP A 312 -19.33 22.14 3.16
C ASP A 312 -18.14 21.70 2.29
N GLY A 313 -18.37 21.55 0.97
CA GLY A 313 -17.34 21.12 0.01
C GLY A 313 -16.87 19.67 0.20
N LYS A 314 -17.57 18.87 1.03
CA LYS A 314 -17.24 17.48 1.27
C LYS A 314 -18.13 16.52 0.48
N THR A 315 -17.55 15.43 0.01
CA THR A 315 -18.24 14.39 -0.72
C THR A 315 -18.46 13.16 0.19
N PRO A 316 -19.73 12.71 0.37
CA PRO A 316 -19.99 11.46 1.06
C PRO A 316 -19.49 10.29 0.20
N VAL A 317 -18.72 9.40 0.81
CA VAL A 317 -18.15 8.23 0.15
C VAL A 317 -18.10 7.05 1.10
N GLU A 318 -18.35 5.85 0.59
CA GLU A 318 -18.14 4.60 1.28
C GLU A 318 -16.98 3.86 0.64
N ILE A 319 -15.90 3.65 1.37
CA ILE A 319 -14.79 2.79 0.94
C ILE A 319 -15.20 1.35 1.23
N CYS A 320 -15.38 0.56 0.17
CA CYS A 320 -15.85 -0.81 0.24
C CYS A 320 -14.68 -1.78 -0.03
N ILE A 321 -14.29 -2.52 1.00
CA ILE A 321 -13.23 -3.55 0.90
C ILE A 321 -13.90 -4.92 1.03
N PRO A 322 -13.70 -5.84 0.05
CA PRO A 322 -14.19 -7.19 0.16
C PRO A 322 -13.46 -7.93 1.28
N VAL A 323 -14.20 -8.56 2.18
CA VAL A 323 -13.63 -9.17 3.38
C VAL A 323 -14.19 -10.55 3.66
N LYS A 324 -13.37 -11.35 4.36
CA LYS A 324 -13.76 -12.62 4.98
C LYS A 324 -13.26 -12.64 6.42
N PRO A 325 -13.89 -13.38 7.34
CA PRO A 325 -13.38 -13.57 8.71
C PRO A 325 -11.95 -14.13 8.71
N VAL A 326 -11.17 -13.79 9.74
CA VAL A 326 -9.80 -14.30 9.98
C VAL A 326 -9.79 -15.79 10.22
#